data_bf60afc88d3a6c829ebf08bc25141850
#
_entry.id   bf60afc88d3a6c829ebf08bc25141850
#
_cell.length_a   1.000
_cell.length_b   1.000
_cell.length_c   1.000
_cell.angle_alpha   90.00
_cell.angle_beta   90.00
_cell.angle_gamma   90.00
#
_symmetry.space_group_name_H-M   'P 1'
#
loop_
_entity.id
_entity.type
_entity.pdbx_description
1 polymer ?
#
loop_
_entity_poly.entity_id
_entity_poly.type
_entity_poly.pdbx_seq_one_letter_code
_entity_poly.pdbx_strand_id
1 'polypeptide(L)'
;MSHPHPELTSPPPLATNGVRVIPLGGLGEVGRNMTVIEHAGRLLIVDCGVLFPEDHHPGIDLILPDFEYIEDRMDDVEAIVLTHGHEDHIGAVPFLLRLKADIPLIGSTLTLAMIEAKLREHKIKPYTLTVTEGQREKLGVFDCEFAAVNHSIPDALA
;
A
#
# COMPACT_ATOMS: atom_id res chain seq x y z
N MET A 1 8.54 19.38 -12.42
CA MET A 1 8.12 20.44 -11.46
C MET A 1 9.25 20.62 -10.46
N SER A 2 9.71 21.85 -10.21
CA SER A 2 10.74 22.08 -9.19
C SER A 2 10.09 21.89 -7.81
N HIS A 3 10.67 21.02 -6.99
CA HIS A 3 10.23 20.89 -5.59
C HIS A 3 10.35 22.24 -4.88
N PRO A 4 9.32 22.67 -4.12
CA PRO A 4 9.35 23.96 -3.41
C PRO A 4 10.45 24.01 -2.33
N HIS A 5 10.98 22.85 -1.91
CA HIS A 5 12.01 22.69 -0.90
C HIS A 5 13.05 21.68 -1.37
N PRO A 6 14.13 22.11 -2.06
CA PRO A 6 15.20 21.22 -2.52
C PRO A 6 15.83 20.36 -1.41
N GLU A 7 15.84 20.85 -0.19
CA GLU A 7 16.34 20.15 1.01
C GLU A 7 15.48 18.94 1.41
N LEU A 8 14.26 18.81 0.88
CA LEU A 8 13.35 17.68 1.14
C LEU A 8 13.41 16.60 0.06
N THR A 9 14.24 16.77 -0.98
CA THR A 9 14.40 15.79 -2.07
C THR A 9 15.02 14.48 -1.61
N SER A 10 15.74 14.50 -0.48
CA SER A 10 16.30 13.29 0.13
C SER A 10 16.00 13.28 1.63
N PRO A 11 15.24 12.34 2.13
CA PRO A 11 14.96 12.25 3.56
C PRO A 11 16.27 12.02 4.34
N PRO A 12 16.39 12.57 5.57
CA PRO A 12 17.58 12.37 6.36
C PRO A 12 17.82 10.89 6.66
N PRO A 13 19.05 10.44 6.90
CA PRO A 13 19.35 9.06 7.29
C PRO A 13 18.49 8.62 8.49
N LEU A 14 17.95 7.41 8.42
CA LEU A 14 17.18 6.83 9.52
C LEU A 14 18.15 6.37 10.63
N ALA A 15 17.85 6.69 11.88
CA ALA A 15 18.61 6.17 13.01
C ALA A 15 18.51 4.64 13.07
N THR A 16 19.51 3.96 13.68
CA THR A 16 19.63 2.49 13.69
C THR A 16 18.37 1.75 14.15
N ASN A 17 17.63 2.31 15.10
CA ASN A 17 16.35 1.77 15.58
C ASN A 17 15.16 2.69 15.23
N GLY A 18 15.35 3.57 14.24
CA GLY A 18 14.31 4.49 13.82
C GLY A 18 13.26 3.80 12.97
N VAL A 19 12.07 4.39 12.98
CA VAL A 19 10.97 4.06 12.06
C VAL A 19 10.63 5.33 11.28
N ARG A 20 10.44 5.18 9.99
CA ARG A 20 9.95 6.27 9.13
C ARG A 20 8.60 5.86 8.57
N VAL A 21 7.64 6.76 8.66
CA VAL A 21 6.31 6.61 8.06
C VAL A 21 6.21 7.60 6.91
N ILE A 22 5.96 7.10 5.71
CA ILE A 22 5.96 7.88 4.47
C ILE A 22 4.60 7.70 3.81
N PRO A 23 3.69 8.67 3.90
CA PRO A 23 2.46 8.64 3.09
C PRO A 23 2.81 8.98 1.64
N LEU A 24 2.43 8.10 0.71
CA LEU A 24 2.56 8.31 -0.74
C LEU A 24 1.24 8.77 -1.37
N GLY A 25 0.18 8.81 -0.59
CA GLY A 25 -1.14 9.32 -0.92
C GLY A 25 -2.06 9.32 0.29
N GLY A 26 -3.26 9.87 0.16
CA GLY A 26 -4.27 9.87 1.21
C GLY A 26 -4.17 11.02 2.25
N LEU A 27 -3.17 11.90 2.14
CA LEU A 27 -3.08 13.07 3.02
C LEU A 27 -3.78 14.29 2.41
N GLY A 28 -4.79 14.81 3.12
CA GLY A 28 -5.55 15.98 2.69
C GLY A 28 -6.52 15.72 1.53
N GLU A 29 -6.78 14.46 1.23
CA GLU A 29 -7.68 13.98 0.17
C GLU A 29 -8.37 12.69 0.58
N VAL A 30 -9.44 12.32 -0.10
CA VAL A 30 -10.12 11.03 0.04
C VAL A 30 -9.77 10.17 -1.17
N GLY A 31 -8.90 9.20 -0.99
CA GLY A 31 -8.47 8.29 -2.06
C GLY A 31 -6.96 8.09 -2.10
N ARG A 32 -6.51 7.23 -3.01
CA ARG A 32 -5.12 6.78 -3.21
C ARG A 32 -4.33 6.54 -1.91
N ASN A 33 -5.01 5.95 -0.93
CA ASN A 33 -4.40 5.66 0.36
C ASN A 33 -3.22 4.71 0.18
N MET A 34 -2.04 5.15 0.58
CA MET A 34 -0.84 4.35 0.58
C MET A 34 0.17 4.92 1.58
N THR A 35 0.62 4.07 2.49
CA THR A 35 1.63 4.44 3.47
C THR A 35 2.76 3.42 3.46
N VAL A 36 3.99 3.87 3.42
CA VAL A 36 5.18 3.05 3.56
C VAL A 36 5.74 3.21 4.97
N ILE A 37 6.03 2.08 5.62
CA ILE A 37 6.73 2.04 6.90
C ILE A 37 8.12 1.49 6.63
N GLU A 38 9.15 2.28 6.97
CA GLU A 38 10.56 1.90 6.80
C GLU A 38 11.19 1.65 8.16
N HIS A 39 11.82 0.49 8.31
CA HIS A 39 12.63 0.12 9.46
C HIS A 39 13.77 -0.80 9.04
N ALA A 40 14.98 -0.57 9.58
CA ALA A 40 16.17 -1.40 9.34
C ALA A 40 16.45 -1.67 7.83
N GLY A 41 16.18 -0.69 6.97
CA GLY A 41 16.36 -0.80 5.52
C GLY A 41 15.27 -1.61 4.80
N ARG A 42 14.24 -2.10 5.50
CA ARG A 42 13.11 -2.84 4.94
C ARG A 42 11.85 -1.99 4.92
N LEU A 43 10.95 -2.30 4.01
CA LEU A 43 9.72 -1.57 3.76
C LEU A 43 8.49 -2.47 3.98
N LEU A 44 7.49 -1.94 4.65
CA LEU A 44 6.15 -2.49 4.71
C LEU A 44 5.19 -1.47 4.09
N ILE A 45 4.35 -1.91 3.15
CA ILE A 45 3.34 -1.06 2.53
C ILE A 45 2.00 -1.35 3.20
N VAL A 46 1.29 -0.30 3.61
CA VAL A 46 -0.08 -0.37 4.12
C VAL A 46 -0.98 0.33 3.11
N ASP A 47 -1.86 -0.45 2.50
CA ASP A 47 -2.75 -0.08 1.40
C ASP A 47 -2.03 0.39 0.12
N CYS A 48 -2.73 0.36 -0.98
CA CYS A 48 -2.28 0.88 -2.27
C CYS A 48 -3.52 1.16 -3.13
N GLY A 49 -4.18 2.28 -2.85
CA GLY A 49 -5.46 2.64 -3.44
C GLY A 49 -5.36 3.61 -4.61
N VAL A 50 -6.50 3.85 -5.25
CA VAL A 50 -6.65 4.85 -6.30
C VAL A 50 -7.45 6.03 -5.80
N LEU A 51 -7.29 7.18 -6.47
CA LEU A 51 -8.19 8.31 -6.41
C LEU A 51 -8.88 8.43 -7.77
N PHE A 52 -10.19 8.57 -7.76
CA PHE A 52 -10.96 8.85 -8.97
C PHE A 52 -10.85 10.34 -9.32
N PRO A 53 -10.63 10.65 -10.60
CA PRO A 53 -10.51 12.04 -11.04
C PRO A 53 -11.83 12.80 -10.86
N GLU A 54 -11.73 14.09 -10.61
CA GLU A 54 -12.83 15.02 -10.61
C GLU A 54 -12.99 15.71 -11.98
N ASP A 55 -14.05 16.51 -12.15
CA ASP A 55 -14.38 17.20 -13.42
C ASP A 55 -13.22 18.06 -13.98
N HIS A 56 -12.31 18.50 -13.14
CA HIS A 56 -11.15 19.30 -13.54
C HIS A 56 -9.95 18.47 -14.03
N HIS A 57 -10.08 17.13 -14.14
CA HIS A 57 -9.06 16.23 -14.66
C HIS A 57 -9.51 15.55 -15.98
N PRO A 58 -9.74 16.31 -17.06
CA PRO A 58 -10.25 15.74 -18.32
C PRO A 58 -9.24 14.75 -18.92
N GLY A 59 -9.73 13.56 -19.30
CA GLY A 59 -8.91 12.51 -19.92
C GLY A 59 -8.06 11.69 -18.95
N ILE A 60 -8.25 11.85 -17.64
CA ILE A 60 -7.64 11.01 -16.61
C ILE A 60 -8.68 9.99 -16.14
N ASP A 61 -8.33 8.70 -16.13
CA ASP A 61 -9.21 7.63 -15.66
C ASP A 61 -8.98 7.30 -14.18
N LEU A 62 -7.72 7.29 -13.75
CA LEU A 62 -7.31 6.98 -12.36
C LEU A 62 -6.11 7.83 -11.96
N ILE A 63 -6.03 8.16 -10.67
CA ILE A 63 -4.87 8.81 -10.06
C ILE A 63 -4.26 7.82 -9.07
N LEU A 64 -2.98 7.51 -9.25
CA LEU A 64 -2.23 6.56 -8.44
C LEU A 64 -1.44 7.29 -7.33
N PRO A 65 -1.07 6.59 -6.24
CA PRO A 65 -0.02 7.05 -5.35
C PRO A 65 1.29 7.30 -6.10
N ASP A 66 2.16 8.12 -5.54
CA ASP A 66 3.49 8.35 -6.10
C ASP A 66 4.44 7.21 -5.67
N PHE A 67 4.80 6.34 -6.60
CA PHE A 67 5.69 5.20 -6.36
C PHE A 67 7.19 5.57 -6.41
N GLU A 68 7.56 6.80 -6.79
CA GLU A 68 8.97 7.21 -6.98
C GLU A 68 9.84 6.87 -5.76
N TYR A 69 9.30 7.06 -4.54
CA TYR A 69 10.05 6.77 -3.32
C TYR A 69 10.47 5.29 -3.17
N ILE A 70 9.71 4.35 -3.71
CA ILE A 70 9.93 2.90 -3.54
C ILE A 70 10.36 2.19 -4.82
N GLU A 71 10.29 2.84 -5.98
CA GLU A 71 10.49 2.21 -7.28
C GLU A 71 11.85 1.50 -7.38
N ASP A 72 12.92 2.13 -6.91
CA ASP A 72 14.28 1.55 -6.88
C ASP A 72 14.52 0.63 -5.66
N ARG A 73 13.50 0.46 -4.80
CA ARG A 73 13.59 -0.27 -3.52
C ARG A 73 12.56 -1.41 -3.41
N MET A 74 12.00 -1.85 -4.53
CA MET A 74 10.99 -2.91 -4.51
C MET A 74 11.48 -4.22 -3.91
N ASP A 75 12.80 -4.49 -3.94
CA ASP A 75 13.42 -5.66 -3.30
C ASP A 75 13.48 -5.56 -1.76
N ASP A 76 13.32 -4.36 -1.23
CA ASP A 76 13.26 -4.13 0.22
C ASP A 76 11.84 -4.32 0.78
N VAL A 77 10.81 -4.42 -0.08
CA VAL A 77 9.41 -4.55 0.34
C VAL A 77 9.15 -5.97 0.86
N GLU A 78 8.77 -6.09 2.12
CA GLU A 78 8.43 -7.36 2.77
C GLU A 78 7.03 -7.83 2.40
N ALA A 79 6.06 -6.92 2.39
CA ALA A 79 4.66 -7.20 2.07
C ALA A 79 3.87 -5.93 1.78
N ILE A 80 2.68 -6.11 1.18
CA ILE A 80 1.61 -5.12 1.12
C ILE A 80 0.49 -5.62 2.03
N VAL A 81 0.23 -4.90 3.12
CA VAL A 81 -0.90 -5.15 4.02
C VAL A 81 -2.09 -4.35 3.54
N LEU A 82 -3.20 -5.03 3.28
CA LEU A 82 -4.44 -4.43 2.82
C LEU A 82 -5.44 -4.40 3.96
N THR A 83 -5.83 -3.19 4.37
CA THR A 83 -6.75 -3.00 5.49
C THR A 83 -8.16 -3.46 5.15
N HIS A 84 -8.66 -3.14 3.96
CA HIS A 84 -9.98 -3.55 3.48
C HIS A 84 -10.13 -3.39 1.96
N GLY A 85 -11.23 -3.86 1.40
CA GLY A 85 -11.41 -4.03 -0.05
C GLY A 85 -11.93 -2.82 -0.83
N HIS A 86 -11.97 -1.61 -0.28
CA HIS A 86 -12.37 -0.42 -1.04
C HIS A 86 -11.31 -0.02 -2.08
N GLU A 87 -11.74 0.56 -3.19
CA GLU A 87 -10.88 0.93 -4.33
C GLU A 87 -9.79 1.95 -3.96
N ASP A 88 -10.10 2.85 -3.06
CA ASP A 88 -9.15 3.84 -2.54
C ASP A 88 -8.10 3.25 -1.59
N HIS A 89 -8.18 1.92 -1.33
CA HIS A 89 -7.21 1.15 -0.55
C HIS A 89 -6.54 0.01 -1.34
N ILE A 90 -7.22 -0.56 -2.35
CA ILE A 90 -6.66 -1.68 -3.13
C ILE A 90 -6.52 -1.40 -4.62
N GLY A 91 -7.10 -0.32 -5.14
CA GLY A 91 -7.24 -0.10 -6.58
C GLY A 91 -5.93 0.06 -7.35
N ALA A 92 -4.85 0.52 -6.70
CA ALA A 92 -3.55 0.71 -7.33
C ALA A 92 -2.61 -0.51 -7.19
N VAL A 93 -2.97 -1.54 -6.43
CA VAL A 93 -2.16 -2.77 -6.26
C VAL A 93 -1.74 -3.40 -7.59
N PRO A 94 -2.61 -3.53 -8.61
CA PRO A 94 -2.20 -4.10 -9.90
C PRO A 94 -1.08 -3.32 -10.59
N PHE A 95 -1.06 -2.00 -10.41
CA PHE A 95 -0.03 -1.14 -10.99
C PHE A 95 1.30 -1.29 -10.26
N LEU A 96 1.27 -1.36 -8.93
CA LEU A 96 2.44 -1.59 -8.11
C LEU A 96 3.05 -2.98 -8.37
N LEU A 97 2.23 -4.03 -8.47
CA LEU A 97 2.70 -5.39 -8.76
C LEU A 97 3.24 -5.58 -10.18
N ARG A 98 3.06 -4.63 -11.09
CA ARG A 98 3.77 -4.62 -12.38
C ARG A 98 5.26 -4.31 -12.22
N LEU A 99 5.64 -3.57 -11.17
CA LEU A 99 7.04 -3.30 -10.84
C LEU A 99 7.71 -4.54 -10.24
N LYS A 100 6.98 -5.27 -9.37
CA LYS A 100 7.45 -6.51 -8.73
C LYS A 100 6.25 -7.39 -8.35
N ALA A 101 6.05 -8.47 -9.09
CA ALA A 101 4.86 -9.30 -9.00
C ALA A 101 4.83 -10.28 -7.81
N ASP A 102 5.95 -10.53 -7.18
CA ASP A 102 6.13 -11.55 -6.12
C ASP A 102 6.03 -10.99 -4.69
N ILE A 103 5.63 -9.72 -4.54
CA ILE A 103 5.40 -9.13 -3.22
C ILE A 103 4.14 -9.75 -2.60
N PRO A 104 4.21 -10.29 -1.36
CA PRO A 104 3.06 -10.87 -0.69
C PRO A 104 1.98 -9.83 -0.40
N LEU A 105 0.71 -10.20 -0.64
CA LEU A 105 -0.46 -9.45 -0.22
C LEU A 105 -1.04 -10.07 1.06
N ILE A 106 -1.20 -9.27 2.09
CA ILE A 106 -1.71 -9.69 3.40
C ILE A 106 -3.05 -8.99 3.63
N GLY A 107 -4.07 -9.72 4.02
CA GLY A 107 -5.38 -9.13 4.28
C GLY A 107 -6.42 -10.14 4.72
N SER A 108 -7.64 -9.67 4.97
CA SER A 108 -8.77 -10.53 5.30
C SER A 108 -9.24 -11.36 4.09
N THR A 109 -10.03 -12.39 4.33
CA THR A 109 -10.56 -13.27 3.27
C THR A 109 -11.31 -12.48 2.20
N LEU A 110 -12.18 -11.55 2.58
CA LEU A 110 -12.94 -10.75 1.63
C LEU A 110 -12.04 -9.80 0.85
N THR A 111 -11.14 -9.09 1.54
CA THR A 111 -10.20 -8.15 0.91
C THR A 111 -9.33 -8.85 -0.14
N LEU A 112 -8.78 -10.02 0.20
CA LEU A 112 -7.96 -10.80 -0.73
C LEU A 112 -8.78 -11.34 -1.91
N ALA A 113 -10.02 -11.79 -1.69
CA ALA A 113 -10.89 -12.24 -2.79
C ALA A 113 -11.18 -11.10 -3.79
N MET A 114 -11.39 -9.88 -3.30
CA MET A 114 -11.63 -8.70 -4.15
C MET A 114 -10.39 -8.33 -4.97
N ILE A 115 -9.22 -8.27 -4.33
CA ILE A 115 -7.99 -7.94 -5.06
C ILE A 115 -7.56 -9.04 -6.03
N GLU A 116 -7.75 -10.32 -5.70
CA GLU A 116 -7.46 -11.43 -6.62
C GLU A 116 -8.34 -11.38 -7.89
N ALA A 117 -9.63 -11.00 -7.75
CA ALA A 117 -10.50 -10.81 -8.90
C ALA A 117 -9.95 -9.72 -9.83
N LYS A 118 -9.54 -8.58 -9.27
CA LYS A 118 -8.94 -7.47 -10.01
C LYS A 118 -7.60 -7.86 -10.66
N LEU A 119 -6.70 -8.53 -9.93
CA LEU A 119 -5.39 -8.95 -10.45
C LEU A 119 -5.50 -9.96 -11.58
N ARG A 120 -6.56 -10.78 -11.59
CA ARG A 120 -6.85 -11.71 -12.69
C ARG A 120 -7.08 -10.98 -14.01
N GLU A 121 -7.76 -9.84 -14.01
CA GLU A 121 -7.96 -8.99 -15.18
C GLU A 121 -6.62 -8.45 -15.72
N HIS A 122 -5.68 -8.18 -14.83
CA HIS A 122 -4.32 -7.76 -15.17
C HIS A 122 -3.36 -8.93 -15.48
N LYS A 123 -3.84 -10.19 -15.42
CA LYS A 123 -3.03 -11.41 -15.63
C LYS A 123 -1.87 -11.55 -14.62
N ILE A 124 -2.04 -11.01 -13.43
CA ILE A 124 -1.09 -11.12 -12.32
C ILE A 124 -1.61 -12.22 -11.37
N LYS A 125 -0.74 -13.17 -11.03
CA LYS A 125 -1.02 -14.18 -10.02
C LYS A 125 -0.41 -13.70 -8.70
N PRO A 126 -1.22 -13.32 -7.70
CA PRO A 126 -0.69 -12.82 -6.45
C PRO A 126 -0.15 -13.97 -5.58
N TYR A 127 0.76 -13.61 -4.67
CA TYR A 127 1.10 -14.40 -3.50
C TYR A 127 0.33 -13.82 -2.31
N THR A 128 -0.58 -14.59 -1.70
CA THR A 128 -1.50 -14.08 -0.68
C THR A 128 -1.34 -14.81 0.65
N LEU A 129 -1.47 -14.09 1.75
CA LEU A 129 -1.58 -14.61 3.11
C LEU A 129 -2.84 -14.04 3.77
N THR A 130 -3.79 -14.92 4.06
CA THR A 130 -5.03 -14.53 4.76
C THR A 130 -4.79 -14.41 6.25
N VAL A 131 -5.27 -13.31 6.83
CA VAL A 131 -5.21 -13.04 8.26
C VAL A 131 -6.59 -12.72 8.82
N THR A 132 -6.75 -12.89 10.14
CA THR A 132 -7.98 -12.64 10.87
C THR A 132 -7.70 -11.79 12.12
N GLU A 133 -8.78 -11.24 12.72
CA GLU A 133 -8.69 -10.51 13.97
C GLU A 133 -7.88 -11.27 15.05
N GLY A 134 -6.99 -10.55 15.74
CA GLY A 134 -6.14 -11.06 16.81
C GLY A 134 -4.94 -11.87 16.32
N GLN A 135 -4.83 -12.15 15.03
CA GLN A 135 -3.68 -12.85 14.48
C GLN A 135 -2.44 -11.95 14.48
N ARG A 136 -1.26 -12.55 14.69
CA ARG A 136 0.04 -11.89 14.55
C ARG A 136 0.85 -12.59 13.50
N GLU A 137 1.47 -11.77 12.62
CA GLU A 137 2.35 -12.25 11.56
C GLU A 137 3.66 -11.50 11.57
N LYS A 138 4.75 -12.24 11.42
CA LYS A 138 6.07 -11.66 11.28
C LYS A 138 6.40 -11.50 9.80
N LEU A 139 6.42 -10.26 9.33
CA LEU A 139 6.71 -9.89 7.95
C LEU A 139 8.13 -9.28 7.90
N GLY A 140 9.14 -10.11 7.69
CA GLY A 140 10.53 -9.70 7.77
C GLY A 140 10.90 -9.14 9.13
N VAL A 141 11.22 -7.84 9.19
CA VAL A 141 11.55 -7.11 10.43
C VAL A 141 10.33 -6.55 11.16
N PHE A 142 9.15 -6.63 10.55
CA PHE A 142 7.89 -6.12 11.10
C PHE A 142 7.14 -7.23 11.81
N ASP A 143 6.56 -6.93 12.96
CA ASP A 143 5.67 -7.79 13.73
C ASP A 143 4.29 -7.13 13.75
N CYS A 144 3.36 -7.68 12.97
CA CYS A 144 2.05 -7.11 12.71
C CYS A 144 0.97 -7.87 13.49
N GLU A 145 0.12 -7.15 14.23
CA GLU A 145 -1.08 -7.66 14.85
C GLU A 145 -2.30 -7.03 14.16
N PHE A 146 -3.31 -7.84 13.85
CA PHE A 146 -4.46 -7.42 13.07
C PHE A 146 -5.67 -7.25 13.99
N ALA A 147 -6.27 -6.07 14.00
CA ALA A 147 -7.46 -5.74 14.79
C ALA A 147 -8.66 -5.46 13.88
N ALA A 148 -9.82 -6.04 14.21
CA ALA A 148 -11.05 -5.72 13.50
C ALA A 148 -11.50 -4.27 13.76
N VAL A 149 -11.96 -3.60 12.73
CA VAL A 149 -12.50 -2.25 12.81
C VAL A 149 -13.88 -2.17 12.17
N ASN A 150 -14.72 -1.28 12.71
CA ASN A 150 -16.03 -1.01 12.12
C ASN A 150 -15.86 -0.16 10.87
N HIS A 151 -16.39 -0.66 9.75
CA HIS A 151 -16.36 0.05 8.48
C HIS A 151 -17.59 -0.30 7.62
N SER A 152 -17.81 0.40 6.52
CA SER A 152 -18.92 0.16 5.58
C SER A 152 -18.75 -1.10 4.72
N ILE A 153 -17.65 -1.82 4.87
CA ILE A 153 -17.36 -3.11 4.25
C ILE A 153 -17.02 -4.14 5.32
N PRO A 154 -17.47 -5.41 5.18
CA PRO A 154 -17.09 -6.49 6.11
C PRO A 154 -15.60 -6.79 6.11
N ASP A 155 -15.12 -7.44 7.17
CA ASP A 155 -13.75 -7.93 7.34
C ASP A 155 -12.67 -6.84 7.26
N ALA A 156 -13.00 -5.59 7.58
CA ALA A 156 -12.00 -4.52 7.66
C ALA A 156 -11.08 -4.74 8.86
N LEU A 157 -9.77 -4.62 8.64
CA LEU A 157 -8.70 -4.78 9.64
C LEU A 157 -7.86 -3.50 9.74
N ALA A 158 -7.23 -3.30 10.89
CA ALA A 158 -6.20 -2.29 11.13
C ALA A 158 -4.95 -2.95 11.72
#